data_4795ca2b4a0a57971d996e828c7620f6
#
_entry.id   4795ca2b4a0a57971d996e828c7620f6
#
_cell.length_a   1.000
_cell.length_b   1.000
_cell.length_c   1.000
_cell.angle_alpha   90.00
_cell.angle_beta   90.00
_cell.angle_gamma   90.00
#
_symmetry.space_group_name_H-M   'P 1'
#
loop_
_entity.id
_entity.type
_entity.pdbx_description
1 polymer ?
#
loop_
_entity_poly.entity_id
_entity_poly.type
_entity_poly.pdbx_seq_one_letter_code
_entity_poly.pdbx_strand_id
1 'polypeptide(L)'
;MKKRIFIVLLSIFTVFLNINNAVYAVDNSNLNPTQELEEFYDEAGNYYNYNTGEYFRWEHTNERTLVKRFTFKMQFTLTSNTKLKFDKEGVKVTVDDAHFEWASGNTASCCSKHEFEVNIRRYGVTNNVAVFKAPISSKKTVDLGKGFVKNSKIYTLELTNGDELPYGVYLVGEGRINTY
;
A
#
# COMPACT_ATOMS: atom_id res chain seq x y z
N MET A 1 54.32 14.08 -22.95
CA MET A 1 52.93 13.71 -23.33
C MET A 1 52.08 13.13 -22.17
N LYS A 2 52.63 12.55 -21.11
CA LYS A 2 51.86 11.92 -19.99
C LYS A 2 51.10 12.90 -19.06
N LYS A 3 51.56 14.16 -18.91
CA LYS A 3 50.89 15.15 -18.02
C LYS A 3 49.60 15.73 -18.56
N ARG A 4 49.41 15.79 -19.89
CA ARG A 4 48.17 16.34 -20.49
C ARG A 4 46.98 15.41 -20.41
N ILE A 5 47.21 14.09 -20.41
CA ILE A 5 46.17 13.08 -20.30
C ILE A 5 45.59 13.05 -18.88
N PHE A 6 46.44 13.33 -17.86
CA PHE A 6 46.00 13.34 -16.46
C PHE A 6 45.06 14.50 -16.13
N ILE A 7 45.28 15.67 -16.75
CA ILE A 7 44.40 16.83 -16.54
C ILE A 7 43.03 16.63 -17.17
N VAL A 8 42.98 15.98 -18.35
CA VAL A 8 41.70 15.69 -19.03
C VAL A 8 40.87 14.62 -18.25
N LEU A 9 41.52 13.61 -17.70
CA LEU A 9 40.86 12.61 -16.85
C LEU A 9 40.33 13.21 -15.54
N LEU A 10 41.07 14.15 -14.95
CA LEU A 10 40.64 14.81 -13.71
C LEU A 10 39.45 15.76 -13.97
N SER A 11 39.40 16.44 -15.12
CA SER A 11 38.29 17.31 -15.49
C SER A 11 36.98 16.50 -15.79
N ILE A 12 37.11 15.31 -16.36
CA ILE A 12 35.94 14.41 -16.58
C ILE A 12 35.43 13.89 -15.24
N PHE A 13 36.31 13.57 -14.29
CA PHE A 13 35.90 13.05 -12.98
C PHE A 13 35.18 14.11 -12.12
N THR A 14 35.59 15.40 -12.24
CA THR A 14 34.90 16.48 -11.53
C THR A 14 33.53 16.80 -12.10
N VAL A 15 33.29 16.55 -13.39
CA VAL A 15 31.97 16.70 -14.00
C VAL A 15 31.00 15.61 -13.51
N PHE A 16 31.47 14.36 -13.34
CA PHE A 16 30.64 13.27 -12.82
C PHE A 16 30.29 13.39 -11.33
N LEU A 17 31.14 14.04 -10.52
CA LEU A 17 30.86 14.27 -9.09
C LEU A 17 29.80 15.35 -8.83
N ASN A 18 29.53 16.22 -9.80
CA ASN A 18 28.52 17.28 -9.65
C ASN A 18 27.12 16.87 -10.08
N ILE A 19 26.94 15.69 -10.67
CA ILE A 19 25.61 15.22 -11.12
C ILE A 19 24.81 14.59 -9.98
N ASN A 20 25.46 14.19 -8.89
CA ASN A 20 24.80 13.48 -7.79
C ASN A 20 24.21 14.37 -6.69
N ASN A 21 24.29 15.69 -6.79
CA ASN A 21 23.71 16.64 -5.83
C ASN A 21 22.67 17.57 -6.43
N ALA A 22 22.04 17.20 -7.56
CA ALA A 22 20.78 17.80 -7.93
C ALA A 22 19.70 17.24 -6.96
N VAL A 23 19.65 17.80 -5.76
CA VAL A 23 18.42 17.83 -4.99
C VAL A 23 17.45 18.58 -5.89
N TYR A 24 16.52 17.85 -6.50
CA TYR A 24 15.37 18.46 -7.12
C TYR A 24 14.57 19.12 -5.99
N ALA A 25 14.94 20.36 -5.66
CA ALA A 25 13.98 21.27 -5.08
C ALA A 25 12.91 21.42 -6.16
N VAL A 26 11.81 20.70 -6.02
CA VAL A 26 10.61 20.94 -6.81
C VAL A 26 10.20 22.36 -6.44
N ASP A 27 10.49 23.29 -7.34
CA ASP A 27 10.00 24.65 -7.25
C ASP A 27 8.48 24.57 -7.45
N ASN A 28 7.76 24.54 -6.35
CA ASN A 28 6.29 24.52 -6.33
C ASN A 28 5.65 25.81 -6.86
N SER A 29 6.47 26.79 -7.33
CA SER A 29 5.97 28.07 -7.85
C SER A 29 5.33 27.99 -9.24
N ASN A 30 5.47 26.85 -9.96
CA ASN A 30 4.90 26.62 -11.29
C ASN A 30 3.94 25.43 -11.37
N LEU A 31 3.44 24.94 -10.24
CA LEU A 31 2.33 24.00 -10.28
C LEU A 31 1.10 24.75 -10.78
N ASN A 32 0.72 24.48 -12.02
CA ASN A 32 -0.56 24.92 -12.59
C ASN A 32 -1.66 24.44 -11.63
N PRO A 33 -2.49 25.30 -11.02
CA PRO A 33 -3.44 24.89 -9.98
C PRO A 33 -4.53 23.94 -10.46
N THR A 34 -4.43 23.42 -11.69
CA THR A 34 -5.37 22.50 -12.31
C THR A 34 -4.85 21.09 -12.52
N GLN A 35 -3.61 20.77 -12.11
CA GLN A 35 -3.17 19.38 -12.10
C GLN A 35 -3.58 18.77 -10.75
N GLU A 36 -4.88 18.40 -10.63
CA GLU A 36 -5.36 17.55 -9.54
C GLU A 36 -4.56 16.25 -9.60
N LEU A 37 -3.85 15.93 -8.52
CA LEU A 37 -3.19 14.63 -8.39
C LEU A 37 -4.31 13.58 -8.33
N GLU A 38 -4.49 12.83 -9.40
CA GLU A 38 -5.53 11.81 -9.48
C GLU A 38 -5.33 10.73 -8.41
N GLU A 39 -4.07 10.37 -8.17
CA GLU A 39 -3.69 9.40 -7.13
C GLU A 39 -2.33 9.74 -6.51
N PHE A 40 -2.15 9.43 -5.24
CA PHE A 40 -0.87 9.61 -4.57
C PHE A 40 -0.69 8.69 -3.37
N TYR A 41 0.57 8.58 -2.93
CA TYR A 41 0.95 7.95 -1.67
C TYR A 41 1.49 9.02 -0.73
N ASP A 42 1.00 9.03 0.53
CA ASP A 42 1.57 9.89 1.54
C ASP A 42 2.88 9.29 2.14
N GLU A 43 3.53 10.03 3.04
CA GLU A 43 4.78 9.61 3.68
C GLU A 43 4.61 8.33 4.54
N ALA A 44 3.41 8.06 5.04
CA ALA A 44 3.08 6.85 5.77
C ALA A 44 2.84 5.64 4.84
N GLY A 45 2.80 5.88 3.52
CA GLY A 45 2.52 4.87 2.48
C GLY A 45 1.04 4.55 2.34
N ASN A 46 0.17 5.46 2.79
CA ASN A 46 -1.26 5.40 2.51
C ASN A 46 -1.51 5.79 1.06
N TYR A 47 -2.47 5.14 0.44
CA TYR A 47 -2.92 5.40 -0.92
C TYR A 47 -4.22 6.20 -0.92
N TYR A 48 -4.34 7.14 -1.83
CA TYR A 48 -5.56 7.92 -2.08
C TYR A 48 -5.74 8.15 -3.58
N ASN A 49 -6.96 7.99 -4.06
CA ASN A 49 -7.37 8.40 -5.39
C ASN A 49 -8.57 9.35 -5.27
N TYR A 50 -8.37 10.61 -5.58
CA TYR A 50 -9.41 11.64 -5.43
C TYR A 50 -10.53 11.53 -6.46
N ASN A 51 -10.25 10.98 -7.65
CA ASN A 51 -11.25 10.85 -8.71
C ASN A 51 -12.24 9.74 -8.41
N THR A 52 -11.74 8.61 -7.87
CA THR A 52 -12.58 7.45 -7.56
C THR A 52 -13.04 7.44 -6.10
N GLY A 53 -12.35 8.17 -5.22
CA GLY A 53 -12.58 8.12 -3.78
C GLY A 53 -12.05 6.85 -3.12
N GLU A 54 -11.23 6.08 -3.83
CA GLU A 54 -10.56 4.90 -3.28
C GLU A 54 -9.44 5.30 -2.33
N TYR A 55 -9.24 4.52 -1.29
CA TYR A 55 -8.12 4.73 -0.38
C TYR A 55 -7.69 3.43 0.29
N PHE A 56 -6.43 3.40 0.71
CA PHE A 56 -5.87 2.49 1.69
C PHE A 56 -5.11 3.30 2.75
N ARG A 57 -5.40 3.07 4.03
CA ARG A 57 -4.76 3.79 5.13
C ARG A 57 -4.29 2.83 6.21
N TRP A 58 -3.07 3.05 6.69
CA TRP A 58 -2.61 2.49 7.95
C TRP A 58 -3.11 3.34 9.11
N GLU A 59 -3.68 2.70 10.11
CA GLU A 59 -3.96 3.40 11.37
C GLU A 59 -2.66 3.52 12.16
N HIS A 60 -2.33 4.73 12.56
CA HIS A 60 -1.25 5.00 13.49
C HIS A 60 -1.68 4.56 14.89
N THR A 61 -1.30 3.36 15.28
CA THR A 61 -1.39 2.95 16.69
C THR A 61 -0.12 3.41 17.38
N ASN A 62 -0.23 4.30 18.37
CA ASN A 62 0.87 4.69 19.26
C ASN A 62 1.34 3.54 20.17
N GLU A 63 0.84 2.36 19.96
CA GLU A 63 1.14 1.18 20.73
C GLU A 63 2.36 0.46 20.12
N ARG A 64 3.26 0.04 21.00
CA ARG A 64 4.31 -0.95 20.71
C ARG A 64 3.74 -2.31 20.30
N THR A 65 2.52 -2.34 19.81
CA THR A 65 1.81 -3.56 19.48
C THR A 65 2.24 -4.10 18.13
N LEU A 66 2.43 -5.39 18.09
CA LEU A 66 2.70 -6.24 16.92
C LEU A 66 1.52 -6.29 15.92
N VAL A 67 0.54 -5.40 16.11
CA VAL A 67 -0.71 -5.31 15.36
C VAL A 67 -0.65 -4.09 14.45
N LYS A 68 -0.74 -4.30 13.15
CA LYS A 68 -0.90 -3.23 12.16
C LYS A 68 -2.34 -3.20 11.70
N ARG A 69 -3.03 -2.10 11.97
CA ARG A 69 -4.42 -1.89 11.53
C ARG A 69 -4.45 -1.10 10.23
N PHE A 70 -5.44 -1.38 9.40
CA PHE A 70 -5.67 -0.68 8.15
C PHE A 70 -7.16 -0.51 7.88
N THR A 71 -7.48 0.53 7.12
CA THR A 71 -8.81 0.78 6.56
C THR A 71 -8.69 0.93 5.06
N PHE A 72 -9.76 0.59 4.34
CA PHE A 72 -9.76 0.65 2.89
C PHE A 72 -11.14 0.93 2.31
N LYS A 73 -11.13 1.55 1.12
CA LYS A 73 -12.28 1.67 0.22
C LYS A 73 -11.76 1.39 -1.18
N MET A 74 -12.27 0.33 -1.82
CA MET A 74 -11.75 -0.12 -3.11
C MET A 74 -12.84 -0.60 -4.05
N GLN A 75 -12.58 -0.47 -5.33
CA GLN A 75 -13.35 -1.08 -6.40
C GLN A 75 -12.56 -2.21 -7.08
N PHE A 76 -11.25 -2.06 -7.19
CA PHE A 76 -10.36 -3.04 -7.85
C PHE A 76 -9.24 -3.53 -6.92
N THR A 77 -8.04 -3.04 -7.10
CA THR A 77 -6.84 -3.43 -6.36
C THR A 77 -6.19 -2.22 -5.72
N LEU A 78 -5.87 -2.33 -4.44
CA LEU A 78 -5.10 -1.33 -3.72
C LEU A 78 -3.79 -1.93 -3.22
N THR A 79 -2.70 -1.21 -3.40
CA THR A 79 -1.38 -1.62 -2.89
C THR A 79 -0.83 -0.56 -1.95
N SER A 80 -0.45 -0.99 -0.74
CA SER A 80 0.27 -0.11 0.18
C SER A 80 1.74 0.05 -0.24
N ASN A 81 2.24 1.27 -0.20
CA ASN A 81 3.67 1.54 -0.42
C ASN A 81 4.52 1.29 0.83
N THR A 82 3.89 1.05 1.98
CA THR A 82 4.59 0.77 3.23
C THR A 82 5.27 -0.59 3.21
N LYS A 83 6.55 -0.62 3.55
CA LYS A 83 7.29 -1.87 3.76
C LYS A 83 7.01 -2.42 5.15
N LEU A 84 6.29 -3.53 5.21
CA LEU A 84 5.95 -4.23 6.45
C LEU A 84 7.18 -4.95 7.00
N LYS A 85 7.34 -4.86 8.32
CA LYS A 85 8.33 -5.60 9.10
C LYS A 85 7.59 -6.45 10.13
N PHE A 86 7.84 -7.74 10.13
CA PHE A 86 7.31 -8.68 11.11
C PHE A 86 8.41 -9.05 12.12
N ASP A 87 8.05 -9.14 13.37
CA ASP A 87 8.95 -9.54 14.47
C ASP A 87 8.89 -11.04 14.76
N LYS A 88 7.84 -11.72 14.27
CA LYS A 88 7.64 -13.17 14.39
C LYS A 88 7.39 -13.81 13.04
N GLU A 89 7.46 -15.14 13.01
CA GLU A 89 7.36 -15.93 11.77
C GLU A 89 5.93 -16.26 11.38
N GLY A 90 5.01 -16.27 12.34
CA GLY A 90 3.60 -16.51 12.10
C GLY A 90 2.83 -15.21 11.86
N VAL A 91 1.93 -15.22 10.90
CA VAL A 91 1.11 -14.06 10.52
C VAL A 91 -0.35 -14.47 10.40
N LYS A 92 -1.22 -13.65 10.98
CA LYS A 92 -2.67 -13.74 10.84
C LYS A 92 -3.21 -12.44 10.29
N VAL A 93 -4.12 -12.53 9.33
CA VAL A 93 -4.90 -11.41 8.83
C VAL A 93 -6.31 -11.52 9.40
N THR A 94 -6.78 -10.45 9.99
CA THR A 94 -8.15 -10.33 10.48
C THR A 94 -8.82 -9.18 9.76
N VAL A 95 -10.00 -9.40 9.22
CA VAL A 95 -10.91 -8.35 8.78
C VAL A 95 -11.98 -8.20 9.86
N ASP A 96 -12.10 -7.01 10.41
CA ASP A 96 -13.00 -6.71 11.51
C ASP A 96 -14.40 -6.37 10.99
N ASP A 97 -14.46 -5.60 9.89
CA ASP A 97 -15.68 -5.25 9.15
C ASP A 97 -15.37 -5.14 7.65
N ALA A 98 -16.34 -5.51 6.82
CA ALA A 98 -16.32 -5.22 5.38
C ALA A 98 -17.75 -5.16 4.84
N HIS A 99 -18.10 -4.08 4.16
CA HIS A 99 -19.42 -3.85 3.61
C HIS A 99 -19.34 -3.09 2.28
N PHE A 100 -20.48 -2.95 1.62
CA PHE A 100 -20.55 -2.26 0.34
C PHE A 100 -21.18 -0.88 0.49
N GLU A 101 -20.58 0.10 -0.18
CA GLU A 101 -21.07 1.46 -0.24
C GLU A 101 -21.18 1.96 -1.69
N TRP A 102 -22.17 2.78 -1.94
CA TRP A 102 -22.21 3.62 -3.13
C TRP A 102 -21.13 4.71 -3.05
N ALA A 103 -20.77 5.29 -4.17
CA ALA A 103 -19.89 6.45 -4.22
C ALA A 103 -20.37 7.62 -3.33
N SER A 104 -21.68 7.71 -3.11
CA SER A 104 -22.30 8.70 -2.19
C SER A 104 -22.08 8.41 -0.70
N GLY A 105 -21.46 7.28 -0.33
CA GLY A 105 -21.28 6.85 1.06
C GLY A 105 -22.46 6.11 1.67
N ASN A 106 -23.55 5.92 0.92
CA ASN A 106 -24.69 5.14 1.40
C ASN A 106 -24.43 3.63 1.25
N THR A 107 -24.91 2.84 2.19
CA THR A 107 -24.81 1.38 2.12
C THR A 107 -25.44 0.82 0.84
N ALA A 108 -24.70 -0.01 0.12
CA ALA A 108 -25.20 -0.72 -1.04
C ALA A 108 -25.67 -2.13 -0.64
N SER A 109 -26.89 -2.48 -1.04
CA SER A 109 -27.50 -3.79 -0.71
C SER A 109 -27.17 -4.88 -1.73
N CYS A 110 -26.36 -4.60 -2.73
CA CYS A 110 -25.89 -5.58 -3.73
C CYS A 110 -24.78 -6.49 -3.16
N CYS A 111 -24.37 -7.43 -3.99
CA CYS A 111 -23.04 -8.03 -3.93
C CYS A 111 -22.81 -8.98 -2.72
N SER A 112 -23.85 -9.68 -2.26
CA SER A 112 -23.69 -10.71 -1.23
C SER A 112 -22.74 -11.83 -1.70
N LYS A 113 -21.81 -12.24 -0.82
CA LYS A 113 -20.78 -13.29 -1.05
C LYS A 113 -19.66 -12.90 -2.02
N HIS A 114 -19.36 -11.62 -2.12
CA HIS A 114 -18.23 -11.14 -2.90
C HIS A 114 -16.91 -11.56 -2.26
N GLU A 115 -16.02 -12.19 -3.02
CA GLU A 115 -14.69 -12.56 -2.54
C GLU A 115 -13.70 -11.42 -2.75
N PHE A 116 -12.86 -11.21 -1.74
CA PHE A 116 -11.71 -10.33 -1.83
C PHE A 116 -10.52 -10.93 -1.09
N GLU A 117 -9.34 -10.49 -1.46
CA GLU A 117 -8.09 -11.00 -0.95
C GLU A 117 -7.29 -9.93 -0.23
N VAL A 118 -6.63 -10.33 0.85
CA VAL A 118 -5.59 -9.55 1.51
C VAL A 118 -4.27 -10.31 1.30
N ASN A 119 -3.43 -9.75 0.45
CA ASN A 119 -2.21 -10.36 -0.02
C ASN A 119 -0.99 -9.77 0.69
N ILE A 120 -0.18 -10.60 1.33
CA ILE A 120 1.13 -10.19 1.84
C ILE A 120 2.19 -10.61 0.83
N ARG A 121 2.69 -9.62 0.08
CA ARG A 121 3.63 -9.81 -1.02
C ARG A 121 5.07 -9.67 -0.53
N ARG A 122 5.93 -10.60 -0.94
CA ARG A 122 7.36 -10.55 -0.70
C ARG A 122 8.07 -10.19 -1.99
N TYR A 123 8.86 -9.10 -2.02
CA TYR A 123 9.54 -8.61 -3.23
C TYR A 123 8.62 -8.44 -4.45
N GLY A 124 7.37 -8.03 -4.22
CA GLY A 124 6.38 -7.89 -5.29
C GLY A 124 5.72 -9.19 -5.75
N VAL A 125 6.11 -10.35 -5.22
CA VAL A 125 5.48 -11.64 -5.52
C VAL A 125 4.45 -11.97 -4.45
N THR A 126 3.24 -12.35 -4.85
CA THR A 126 2.19 -12.82 -3.93
C THR A 126 2.52 -14.24 -3.48
N ASN A 127 2.77 -14.41 -2.18
CA ASN A 127 3.09 -15.70 -1.59
C ASN A 127 2.08 -16.13 -0.52
N ASN A 128 1.36 -15.17 0.07
CA ASN A 128 0.49 -15.42 1.21
C ASN A 128 -0.81 -14.64 1.01
N VAL A 129 -1.90 -15.37 0.78
CA VAL A 129 -3.22 -14.87 0.43
C VAL A 129 -4.20 -15.22 1.54
N ALA A 130 -4.87 -14.22 2.09
CA ALA A 130 -6.02 -14.39 2.96
C ALA A 130 -7.29 -14.04 2.17
N VAL A 131 -8.12 -15.04 1.90
CA VAL A 131 -9.38 -14.88 1.18
C VAL A 131 -10.53 -14.65 2.15
N PHE A 132 -11.35 -13.64 1.87
CA PHE A 132 -12.51 -13.27 2.66
C PHE A 132 -13.76 -13.16 1.78
N LYS A 133 -14.93 -13.28 2.39
CA LYS A 133 -16.24 -13.10 1.72
C LYS A 133 -17.01 -11.98 2.40
N ALA A 134 -17.20 -10.88 1.68
CA ALA A 134 -18.02 -9.77 2.12
C ALA A 134 -19.53 -10.03 1.86
N PRO A 135 -20.46 -9.45 2.67
CA PRO A 135 -20.17 -8.57 3.80
C PRO A 135 -19.69 -9.33 5.05
N ILE A 136 -18.87 -8.66 5.87
CA ILE A 136 -18.36 -9.14 7.14
C ILE A 136 -18.89 -8.21 8.23
N SER A 137 -19.81 -8.69 9.07
CA SER A 137 -20.34 -7.96 10.23
C SER A 137 -19.76 -8.42 11.56
N SER A 138 -18.96 -9.47 11.53
CA SER A 138 -18.22 -9.99 12.68
C SER A 138 -16.86 -10.48 12.22
N LYS A 139 -15.81 -10.09 12.95
CA LYS A 139 -14.42 -10.36 12.60
C LYS A 139 -14.17 -11.76 12.04
N LYS A 140 -13.45 -11.83 10.95
CA LYS A 140 -12.96 -13.07 10.33
C LYS A 140 -11.44 -13.06 10.35
N THR A 141 -10.85 -14.19 10.67
CA THR A 141 -9.38 -14.34 10.73
C THR A 141 -8.94 -15.48 9.85
N VAL A 142 -7.92 -15.23 9.05
CA VAL A 142 -7.20 -16.24 8.25
C VAL A 142 -5.78 -16.32 8.81
N ASP A 143 -5.36 -17.54 9.13
CA ASP A 143 -3.99 -17.82 9.56
C ASP A 143 -3.15 -18.16 8.33
N LEU A 144 -2.17 -17.33 8.02
CA LEU A 144 -1.24 -17.54 6.91
C LEU A 144 -0.08 -18.48 7.27
N GLY A 145 -0.06 -18.95 8.52
CA GLY A 145 0.96 -19.87 9.00
C GLY A 145 2.28 -19.18 9.34
N LYS A 146 3.33 -20.01 9.40
CA LYS A 146 4.71 -19.61 9.69
C LYS A 146 5.56 -19.60 8.43
N GLY A 147 6.71 -18.94 8.48
CA GLY A 147 7.66 -18.85 7.36
C GLY A 147 7.94 -17.41 6.93
N PHE A 148 7.37 -16.45 7.62
CA PHE A 148 7.67 -15.04 7.39
C PHE A 148 9.06 -14.68 7.92
N VAL A 149 9.85 -13.95 7.13
CA VAL A 149 11.19 -13.51 7.53
C VAL A 149 11.08 -12.42 8.56
N LYS A 150 11.65 -12.69 9.75
CA LYS A 150 11.65 -11.73 10.87
C LYS A 150 12.53 -10.53 10.59
N ASN A 151 12.10 -9.38 11.09
CA ASN A 151 12.87 -8.14 11.14
C ASN A 151 13.33 -7.59 9.78
N SER A 152 12.76 -8.05 8.67
CA SER A 152 13.06 -7.61 7.32
C SER A 152 11.90 -6.80 6.73
N LYS A 153 12.21 -5.64 6.14
CA LYS A 153 11.24 -4.77 5.47
C LYS A 153 11.05 -5.18 3.99
N ILE A 154 10.64 -6.41 3.75
CA ILE A 154 10.52 -6.99 2.41
C ILE A 154 9.08 -7.27 1.99
N TYR A 155 8.12 -7.04 2.87
CA TYR A 155 6.71 -7.32 2.61
C TYR A 155 5.94 -6.03 2.31
N THR A 156 4.94 -6.14 1.46
CA THR A 156 3.92 -5.11 1.19
C THR A 156 2.54 -5.72 1.33
N LEU A 157 1.53 -4.89 1.57
CA LEU A 157 0.14 -5.32 1.59
C LEU A 157 -0.53 -4.90 0.28
N GLU A 158 -1.33 -5.82 -0.28
CA GLU A 158 -2.20 -5.58 -1.41
C GLU A 158 -3.58 -6.13 -1.09
N LEU A 159 -4.61 -5.38 -1.41
CA LEU A 159 -6.00 -5.84 -1.38
C LEU A 159 -6.48 -5.98 -2.82
N THR A 160 -7.14 -7.08 -3.13
CA THR A 160 -7.65 -7.35 -4.48
C THR A 160 -9.09 -7.84 -4.41
N ASN A 161 -9.98 -7.26 -5.19
CA ASN A 161 -11.29 -7.84 -5.41
C ASN A 161 -11.15 -9.04 -6.34
N GLY A 162 -11.76 -10.16 -5.97
CA GLY A 162 -11.82 -11.37 -6.79
C GLY A 162 -12.77 -11.24 -7.98
N ASP A 163 -13.84 -10.47 -7.80
CA ASP A 163 -14.88 -10.24 -8.78
C ASP A 163 -15.12 -8.75 -9.02
N GLU A 164 -15.65 -8.38 -10.17
CA GLU A 164 -16.01 -7.01 -10.47
C GLU A 164 -17.19 -6.54 -9.61
N LEU A 165 -17.07 -5.37 -9.00
CA LEU A 165 -18.19 -4.69 -8.35
C LEU A 165 -19.00 -3.89 -9.37
N PRO A 166 -20.31 -3.71 -9.16
CA PRO A 166 -21.11 -2.81 -9.97
C PRO A 166 -20.51 -1.39 -9.99
N TYR A 167 -20.67 -0.69 -11.09
CA TYR A 167 -20.19 0.68 -11.22
C TYR A 167 -20.66 1.58 -10.07
N GLY A 168 -19.74 2.31 -9.47
CA GLY A 168 -20.00 3.21 -8.35
C GLY A 168 -20.23 2.51 -7.00
N VAL A 169 -20.05 1.19 -6.92
CA VAL A 169 -20.06 0.43 -5.66
C VAL A 169 -18.62 0.13 -5.25
N TYR A 170 -18.35 0.31 -3.97
CA TYR A 170 -17.05 0.09 -3.35
C TYR A 170 -17.16 -0.92 -2.22
N LEU A 171 -16.15 -1.74 -2.07
CA LEU A 171 -15.92 -2.52 -0.86
C LEU A 171 -15.16 -1.64 0.14
N VAL A 172 -15.78 -1.41 1.30
CA VAL A 172 -15.22 -0.60 2.39
C VAL A 172 -15.01 -1.51 3.58
N GLY A 173 -13.91 -1.35 4.29
CA GLY A 173 -13.66 -2.19 5.44
C GLY A 173 -12.44 -1.78 6.26
N GLU A 174 -12.28 -2.53 7.34
CA GLU A 174 -11.13 -2.41 8.24
C GLU A 174 -10.59 -3.78 8.63
N GLY A 175 -9.29 -3.80 8.92
CA GLY A 175 -8.64 -5.03 9.31
C GLY A 175 -7.32 -4.81 10.01
N ARG A 176 -6.68 -5.94 10.34
CA ARG A 176 -5.38 -5.92 11.02
C ARG A 176 -4.54 -7.12 10.68
N ILE A 177 -3.23 -6.92 10.78
CA ILE A 177 -2.23 -7.96 10.67
C ILE A 177 -1.61 -8.18 12.04
N ASN A 178 -1.64 -9.40 12.53
CA ASN A 178 -1.06 -9.84 13.79
C ASN A 178 0.09 -10.82 13.53
N THR A 179 1.14 -10.74 14.33
CA THR A 179 2.24 -11.72 14.31
C THR A 179 2.23 -12.59 15.57
N TYR A 180 2.67 -13.87 15.47
CA TYR A 180 2.72 -14.81 16.60
C TYR A 180 3.88 -15.81 16.51
#